data_79ae2b461ab044388452640f2db3c5eb
#
_entry.id   79ae2b461ab044388452640f2db3c5eb
#
_cell.length_a   1.000
_cell.length_b   1.000
_cell.length_c   1.000
_cell.angle_alpha   90.00
_cell.angle_beta   90.00
_cell.angle_gamma   90.00
#
_symmetry.space_group_name_H-M   'P 1'
#
loop_
_entity.id
_entity.type
_entity.pdbx_description
1 polymer ?
#
loop_
_entity_poly.entity_id
_entity_poly.type
_entity_poly.pdbx_seq_one_letter_code
_entity_poly.pdbx_strand_id
1 'polypeptide(L)'
;YEILIGRVGSEMCIRDSLLSACSASTSDSAEKYIVLIGEDPEITEKLSDIDLLVIDAEYFSQNDIARLRENGIREIYSYINIGSIESFRSYDTDFEKYTLGAYENWPEEKWIDVSAPEWQACTASRVDSLVQKGVDGFFVDNTDVYYNYPQESIYDGILTILDYMDHTGRKIMINGGDCFVKKYLTAEKNVLIDGVNQENVFTAYDFSKDIYTKNDQSTREYYTEYLDLAMSHGCTAYTLEYATDPTIRRQAATYAGKHGYICYISDNIGLCLGR
;
A
#
# COMPACT_ATOMS: atom_id res chain seq x y z
N TYR A 1 -8.01 -21.45 -0.93
CA TYR A 1 -7.53 -21.53 -2.33
C TYR A 1 -6.15 -20.92 -2.33
N GLU A 2 -5.17 -21.76 -2.59
CA GLU A 2 -3.73 -21.45 -2.60
C GLU A 2 -3.44 -20.43 -3.70
N ILE A 3 -2.96 -19.26 -3.34
CA ILE A 3 -2.10 -18.49 -4.22
C ILE A 3 -0.69 -18.98 -3.91
N LEU A 4 -0.33 -20.08 -4.55
CA LEU A 4 1.04 -20.54 -4.65
C LEU A 4 1.83 -19.49 -5.44
N ILE A 5 2.74 -18.81 -4.76
CA ILE A 5 3.90 -18.22 -5.41
C ILE A 5 4.80 -19.40 -5.80
N GLY A 6 4.38 -20.13 -6.84
CA GLY A 6 5.11 -21.22 -7.46
C GLY A 6 5.79 -20.70 -8.72
N ARG A 7 7.11 -20.66 -8.72
CA ARG A 7 7.91 -20.55 -9.94
C ARG A 7 7.47 -21.60 -10.95
N VAL A 8 6.90 -21.17 -12.07
CA VAL A 8 6.91 -21.95 -13.31
C VAL A 8 7.24 -20.99 -14.44
N GLY A 9 8.42 -21.19 -15.02
CA GLY A 9 8.79 -20.54 -16.28
C GLY A 9 8.06 -21.19 -17.45
N SER A 10 7.64 -20.39 -18.39
CA SER A 10 7.73 -20.69 -19.85
C SER A 10 7.29 -19.46 -20.64
N GLU A 11 8.08 -19.20 -21.66
CA GLU A 11 7.97 -18.14 -22.63
C GLU A 11 6.62 -18.12 -23.35
N MET A 12 6.04 -16.95 -23.55
CA MET A 12 5.49 -16.55 -24.85
C MET A 12 5.30 -15.05 -24.94
N CYS A 13 5.96 -14.45 -25.89
CA CYS A 13 5.83 -13.06 -26.32
C CYS A 13 4.41 -12.75 -26.73
N ILE A 14 3.82 -11.70 -26.14
CA ILE A 14 2.84 -10.87 -26.87
C ILE A 14 3.22 -9.41 -26.62
N ARG A 15 3.50 -8.76 -27.75
CA ARG A 15 3.77 -7.33 -27.89
C ARG A 15 2.53 -6.50 -27.62
N ASP A 16 2.79 -5.28 -27.10
CA ASP A 16 1.99 -4.08 -27.24
C ASP A 16 0.59 -4.05 -26.60
N SER A 17 0.54 -3.82 -25.30
CA SER A 17 -0.50 -2.97 -24.68
C SER A 17 -0.07 -2.36 -23.36
N LEU A 18 1.16 -1.90 -23.28
CA LEU A 18 1.61 -1.05 -22.18
C LEU A 18 1.21 0.39 -22.52
N LEU A 19 0.60 1.08 -21.57
CA LEU A 19 0.28 2.50 -21.58
C LEU A 19 -1.04 2.87 -22.31
N SER A 20 -2.17 2.35 -21.83
CA SER A 20 -3.43 3.07 -21.95
C SER A 20 -3.97 3.38 -20.55
N ALA A 21 -3.14 4.02 -19.75
CA ALA A 21 -3.57 4.69 -18.53
C ALA A 21 -4.06 6.08 -18.93
N CYS A 22 -5.35 6.33 -18.76
CA CYS A 22 -5.98 7.63 -18.64
C CYS A 22 -5.36 8.78 -19.48
N SER A 23 -5.77 8.92 -20.72
CA SER A 23 -5.74 10.23 -21.36
C SER A 23 -7.17 10.75 -21.52
N ALA A 24 -7.68 11.40 -20.48
CA ALA A 24 -8.68 12.42 -20.59
C ALA A 24 -7.93 13.75 -20.55
N SER A 25 -7.82 14.40 -21.67
CA SER A 25 -7.11 15.67 -21.87
C SER A 25 -7.76 16.79 -21.07
N THR A 26 -7.14 17.13 -19.94
CA THR A 26 -7.07 18.49 -19.41
C THR A 26 -5.61 18.71 -19.01
N SER A 27 -5.02 19.81 -19.38
CA SER A 27 -3.62 20.17 -19.28
C SER A 27 -3.20 20.41 -17.81
N ASP A 28 -2.91 19.34 -17.11
CA ASP A 28 -1.96 19.13 -16.04
C ASP A 28 -1.76 17.61 -16.04
N SER A 29 -0.55 17.14 -16.24
CA SER A 29 -0.28 15.69 -16.26
C SER A 29 -0.65 15.14 -14.90
N ALA A 30 -1.74 14.36 -14.83
CA ALA A 30 -2.13 13.69 -13.58
C ALA A 30 -0.94 12.90 -13.06
N GLU A 31 -0.68 13.01 -11.76
CA GLU A 31 0.40 12.30 -11.08
C GLU A 31 0.30 10.81 -11.34
N LYS A 32 1.38 10.21 -11.84
CA LYS A 32 1.44 8.79 -12.18
C LYS A 32 1.83 7.99 -10.94
N TYR A 33 0.84 7.53 -10.21
CA TYR A 33 0.95 6.66 -9.04
C TYR A 33 0.77 5.19 -9.42
N ILE A 34 1.67 4.32 -8.97
CA ILE A 34 1.64 2.88 -9.27
C ILE A 34 2.04 2.08 -8.02
N VAL A 35 1.32 0.98 -7.75
CA VAL A 35 1.60 0.05 -6.66
C VAL A 35 1.90 -1.33 -7.22
N LEU A 36 3.11 -1.84 -6.99
CA LEU A 36 3.63 -3.11 -7.51
C LEU A 36 4.38 -3.88 -6.41
N ILE A 37 3.70 -4.19 -5.31
CA ILE A 37 4.31 -4.89 -4.16
C ILE A 37 4.54 -6.38 -4.41
N GLY A 38 3.87 -6.96 -5.41
CA GLY A 38 4.03 -8.35 -5.82
C GLY A 38 5.16 -8.59 -6.84
N GLU A 39 5.91 -7.55 -7.21
CA GLU A 39 6.98 -7.66 -8.20
C GLU A 39 8.35 -7.86 -7.56
N ASP A 40 9.23 -8.50 -8.29
CA ASP A 40 10.65 -8.67 -7.95
C ASP A 40 11.55 -7.63 -8.67
N PRO A 41 12.87 -7.57 -8.36
CA PRO A 41 13.77 -6.59 -8.96
C PRO A 41 13.90 -6.61 -10.49
N GLU A 42 13.49 -7.69 -11.17
CA GLU A 42 13.54 -7.76 -12.65
C GLU A 42 12.60 -6.75 -13.31
N ILE A 43 11.59 -6.24 -12.55
CA ILE A 43 10.66 -5.22 -13.02
C ILE A 43 11.36 -3.88 -13.31
N THR A 44 12.53 -3.62 -12.72
CA THR A 44 13.25 -2.34 -12.88
C THR A 44 13.50 -1.98 -14.34
N GLU A 45 13.70 -2.98 -15.20
CA GLU A 45 13.96 -2.78 -16.64
C GLU A 45 12.69 -2.40 -17.42
N LYS A 46 11.51 -2.56 -16.84
CA LYS A 46 10.22 -2.35 -17.50
C LYS A 46 9.53 -1.05 -17.08
N LEU A 47 10.03 -0.40 -16.02
CA LEU A 47 9.39 0.78 -15.44
C LEU A 47 10.15 2.06 -15.82
N SER A 48 9.42 3.09 -16.22
CA SER A 48 9.96 4.43 -16.49
C SER A 48 8.92 5.53 -16.29
N ASP A 49 9.39 6.73 -16.00
CA ASP A 49 8.60 7.96 -15.96
C ASP A 49 7.35 7.84 -15.06
N ILE A 50 7.57 7.47 -13.79
CA ILE A 50 6.54 7.34 -12.75
C ILE A 50 6.81 8.39 -11.68
N ASP A 51 5.76 9.08 -11.22
CA ASP A 51 5.90 10.10 -10.19
C ASP A 51 6.02 9.46 -8.80
N LEU A 52 5.18 8.47 -8.48
CA LEU A 52 5.24 7.69 -7.25
C LEU A 52 5.08 6.20 -7.53
N LEU A 53 6.09 5.43 -7.19
CA LEU A 53 6.09 3.97 -7.26
C LEU A 53 6.13 3.37 -5.85
N VAL A 54 5.20 2.47 -5.56
CA VAL A 54 5.22 1.63 -4.36
C VAL A 54 5.65 0.21 -4.74
N ILE A 55 6.68 -0.29 -4.06
CA ILE A 55 7.20 -1.67 -4.21
C ILE A 55 7.47 -2.28 -2.83
N ASP A 56 7.66 -3.57 -2.74
CA ASP A 56 8.24 -4.18 -1.55
C ASP A 56 9.77 -4.15 -1.64
N ALA A 57 10.36 -3.02 -1.23
CA ALA A 57 11.79 -2.79 -1.33
C ALA A 57 12.62 -3.68 -0.37
N GLU A 58 12.02 -4.52 0.48
CA GLU A 58 12.77 -5.56 1.20
C GLU A 58 13.48 -6.50 0.23
N TYR A 59 12.87 -6.80 -0.92
CA TYR A 59 13.42 -7.66 -1.95
C TYR A 59 14.38 -6.97 -2.94
N PHE A 60 14.43 -5.64 -2.94
CA PHE A 60 15.27 -4.86 -3.85
C PHE A 60 16.61 -4.50 -3.21
N SER A 61 17.67 -4.49 -4.01
CA SER A 61 18.96 -3.94 -3.60
C SER A 61 19.00 -2.42 -3.75
N GLN A 62 20.02 -1.78 -3.13
CA GLN A 62 20.28 -0.36 -3.35
C GLN A 62 20.53 -0.03 -4.83
N ASN A 63 21.16 -0.95 -5.58
CA ASN A 63 21.40 -0.78 -7.02
C ASN A 63 20.10 -0.82 -7.82
N ASP A 64 19.12 -1.64 -7.43
CA ASP A 64 17.83 -1.70 -8.10
C ASP A 64 17.06 -0.38 -7.87
N ILE A 65 17.07 0.14 -6.66
CA ILE A 65 16.49 1.46 -6.35
C ILE A 65 17.18 2.56 -7.18
N ALA A 66 18.51 2.53 -7.31
CA ALA A 66 19.23 3.48 -8.14
C ALA A 66 18.83 3.39 -9.63
N ARG A 67 18.67 2.18 -10.18
CA ARG A 67 18.19 1.99 -11.57
C ARG A 67 16.79 2.53 -11.78
N LEU A 68 15.87 2.30 -10.84
CA LEU A 68 14.53 2.87 -10.91
C LEU A 68 14.59 4.40 -11.03
N ARG A 69 15.47 5.06 -10.26
CA ARG A 69 15.66 6.51 -10.36
C ARG A 69 16.24 6.94 -11.71
N GLU A 70 17.22 6.20 -12.22
CA GLU A 70 17.80 6.45 -13.56
C GLU A 70 16.74 6.32 -14.66
N ASN A 71 15.74 5.46 -14.47
CA ASN A 71 14.59 5.30 -15.37
C ASN A 71 13.51 6.38 -15.19
N GLY A 72 13.73 7.40 -14.36
CA GLY A 72 12.79 8.52 -14.19
C GLY A 72 11.70 8.30 -13.15
N ILE A 73 11.86 7.34 -12.24
CA ILE A 73 10.96 7.22 -11.09
C ILE A 73 11.32 8.31 -10.08
N ARG A 74 10.38 9.21 -9.77
CA ARG A 74 10.65 10.39 -8.93
C ARG A 74 10.67 10.05 -7.46
N GLU A 75 9.62 9.36 -6.97
CA GLU A 75 9.51 8.91 -5.59
C GLU A 75 9.30 7.40 -5.55
N ILE A 76 9.99 6.73 -4.63
CA ILE A 76 9.90 5.29 -4.41
C ILE A 76 9.55 5.07 -2.94
N TYR A 77 8.34 4.54 -2.69
CA TYR A 77 7.93 4.14 -1.35
C TYR A 77 8.04 2.63 -1.21
N SER A 78 8.46 2.20 -0.03
CA SER A 78 8.44 0.78 0.29
C SER A 78 7.20 0.40 1.06
N TYR A 79 6.54 -0.65 0.59
CA TYR A 79 5.63 -1.41 1.44
C TYR A 79 6.35 -1.83 2.73
N ILE A 80 5.66 -1.69 3.84
CA ILE A 80 6.07 -2.19 5.14
C ILE A 80 4.84 -2.54 5.97
N ASN A 81 4.68 -3.83 6.25
CA ASN A 81 3.63 -4.32 7.13
C ASN A 81 4.08 -4.15 8.59
N ILE A 82 3.27 -3.45 9.38
CA ILE A 82 3.55 -3.21 10.80
C ILE A 82 2.56 -3.91 11.74
N GLY A 83 1.36 -4.24 11.27
CA GLY A 83 0.27 -4.75 12.11
C GLY A 83 0.03 -6.24 12.02
N SER A 84 0.67 -6.92 11.09
CA SER A 84 0.64 -8.38 10.99
C SER A 84 2.02 -8.97 10.74
N ILE A 85 2.15 -10.27 10.97
CA ILE A 85 3.33 -11.05 10.63
C ILE A 85 3.00 -11.96 9.46
N GLU A 86 3.83 -11.89 8.43
CA GLU A 86 3.69 -12.64 7.18
C GLU A 86 4.60 -13.87 7.23
N SER A 87 4.05 -15.08 7.07
CA SER A 87 4.77 -16.37 7.25
C SER A 87 5.92 -16.59 6.26
N PHE A 88 5.94 -15.84 5.16
CA PHE A 88 7.03 -15.90 4.17
C PHE A 88 8.23 -14.99 4.50
N ARG A 89 8.13 -14.17 5.57
CA ARG A 89 9.24 -13.34 6.03
C ARG A 89 10.20 -14.14 6.87
N SER A 90 11.48 -13.85 6.74
CA SER A 90 12.56 -14.58 7.44
C SER A 90 12.51 -14.48 8.97
N TYR A 91 11.75 -13.51 9.50
CA TYR A 91 11.61 -13.25 10.93
C TYR A 91 10.31 -13.79 11.54
N ASP A 92 9.45 -14.46 10.79
CA ASP A 92 8.10 -14.87 11.22
C ASP A 92 8.11 -15.68 12.51
N THR A 93 8.96 -16.70 12.58
CA THR A 93 9.05 -17.63 13.71
C THR A 93 9.52 -16.94 15.01
N ASP A 94 10.29 -15.88 14.92
CA ASP A 94 10.81 -15.15 16.08
C ASP A 94 9.72 -14.38 16.83
N PHE A 95 8.65 -14.02 16.10
CA PHE A 95 7.56 -13.19 16.61
C PHE A 95 6.23 -13.92 16.81
N GLU A 96 6.15 -15.21 16.54
CA GLU A 96 4.93 -16.03 16.71
C GLU A 96 4.30 -15.86 18.12
N LYS A 97 5.11 -15.68 19.16
CA LYS A 97 4.64 -15.48 20.54
C LYS A 97 3.90 -14.15 20.79
N TYR A 98 4.01 -13.20 19.85
CA TYR A 98 3.34 -11.90 19.93
C TYR A 98 2.10 -11.83 19.02
N THR A 99 1.72 -12.93 18.38
CA THR A 99 0.52 -12.94 17.53
C THR A 99 -0.75 -12.83 18.38
N LEU A 100 -1.70 -12.06 17.86
CA LEU A 100 -3.00 -11.81 18.51
C LEU A 100 -4.11 -12.71 17.94
N GLY A 101 -4.00 -13.09 16.67
CA GLY A 101 -4.98 -13.94 16.00
C GLY A 101 -4.75 -14.05 14.50
N ALA A 102 -5.56 -14.91 13.85
CA ALA A 102 -5.49 -15.12 12.41
C ALA A 102 -6.01 -13.89 11.64
N TYR A 103 -5.46 -13.67 10.46
CA TYR A 103 -5.96 -12.70 9.49
C TYR A 103 -7.00 -13.38 8.58
N GLU A 104 -8.18 -12.77 8.39
CA GLU A 104 -9.32 -13.47 7.80
C GLU A 104 -9.13 -13.91 6.34
N ASN A 105 -8.63 -13.01 5.49
CA ASN A 105 -8.53 -13.28 4.05
C ASN A 105 -7.12 -13.66 3.57
N TRP A 106 -6.15 -13.62 4.47
CA TRP A 106 -4.75 -13.90 4.19
C TRP A 106 -4.22 -14.95 5.18
N PRO A 107 -4.38 -16.25 4.88
CA PRO A 107 -4.05 -17.33 5.81
C PRO A 107 -2.56 -17.41 6.16
N GLU A 108 -1.70 -16.80 5.36
CA GLU A 108 -0.27 -16.62 5.62
C GLU A 108 0.05 -15.52 6.62
N GLU A 109 -0.95 -14.74 7.06
CA GLU A 109 -0.76 -13.63 7.98
C GLU A 109 -1.43 -13.88 9.34
N LYS A 110 -0.86 -13.26 10.36
CA LYS A 110 -1.44 -13.19 11.71
C LYS A 110 -1.28 -11.79 12.25
N TRP A 111 -2.34 -11.26 12.85
CA TRP A 111 -2.26 -9.99 13.59
C TRP A 111 -1.20 -10.07 14.69
N ILE A 112 -0.42 -8.98 14.87
CA ILE A 112 0.66 -8.93 15.85
C ILE A 112 0.44 -7.83 16.86
N ASP A 113 0.95 -8.04 18.10
CA ASP A 113 0.98 -7.03 19.15
C ASP A 113 2.05 -5.98 18.83
N VAL A 114 1.63 -4.88 18.22
CA VAL A 114 2.50 -3.75 17.85
C VAL A 114 3.04 -2.99 19.06
N SER A 115 2.51 -3.24 20.25
CA SER A 115 3.03 -2.67 21.49
C SER A 115 4.24 -3.42 22.06
N ALA A 116 4.53 -4.63 21.52
CA ALA A 116 5.67 -5.43 21.95
C ALA A 116 7.00 -4.73 21.58
N PRO A 117 7.87 -4.44 22.56
CA PRO A 117 9.12 -3.72 22.28
C PRO A 117 10.04 -4.44 21.29
N GLU A 118 10.02 -5.76 21.28
CA GLU A 118 10.82 -6.57 20.34
C GLU A 118 10.30 -6.44 18.91
N TRP A 119 8.98 -6.37 18.71
CA TRP A 119 8.41 -6.11 17.39
C TRP A 119 8.70 -4.69 16.91
N GLN A 120 8.59 -3.70 17.79
CA GLN A 120 8.98 -2.31 17.50
C GLN A 120 10.45 -2.21 17.09
N ALA A 121 11.35 -2.90 17.81
CA ALA A 121 12.77 -2.93 17.47
C ALA A 121 13.04 -3.63 16.12
N CYS A 122 12.33 -4.72 15.82
CA CYS A 122 12.41 -5.37 14.52
C CYS A 122 11.95 -4.44 13.42
N THR A 123 10.80 -3.79 13.59
CA THR A 123 10.25 -2.84 12.62
C THR A 123 11.19 -1.65 12.41
N ALA A 124 11.78 -1.10 13.47
CA ALA A 124 12.79 -0.05 13.37
C ALA A 124 14.02 -0.48 12.54
N SER A 125 14.50 -1.71 12.73
CA SER A 125 15.61 -2.26 11.93
C SER A 125 15.25 -2.41 10.45
N ARG A 126 14.00 -2.80 10.13
CA ARG A 126 13.48 -2.87 8.76
C ARG A 126 13.42 -1.47 8.14
N VAL A 127 12.89 -0.50 8.87
CA VAL A 127 12.87 0.92 8.47
C VAL A 127 14.27 1.42 8.12
N ASP A 128 15.25 1.18 9.01
CA ASP A 128 16.64 1.59 8.76
C ASP A 128 17.22 0.95 7.49
N SER A 129 16.94 -0.34 7.27
CA SER A 129 17.36 -1.04 6.06
C SER A 129 16.77 -0.42 4.80
N LEU A 130 15.47 -0.08 4.81
CA LEU A 130 14.80 0.57 3.68
C LEU A 130 15.36 1.97 3.40
N VAL A 131 15.60 2.76 4.46
CA VAL A 131 16.25 4.08 4.35
C VAL A 131 17.65 3.95 3.72
N GLN A 132 18.45 2.96 4.14
CA GLN A 132 19.78 2.71 3.56
C GLN A 132 19.71 2.32 2.09
N LYS A 133 18.66 1.63 1.64
CA LYS A 133 18.43 1.33 0.23
C LYS A 133 18.07 2.56 -0.61
N GLY A 134 17.63 3.63 0.04
CA GLY A 134 17.38 4.93 -0.60
C GLY A 134 15.91 5.15 -0.99
N VAL A 135 14.94 4.53 -0.31
CA VAL A 135 13.52 4.84 -0.50
C VAL A 135 13.18 6.25 -0.01
N ASP A 136 12.15 6.86 -0.58
CA ASP A 136 11.70 8.21 -0.23
C ASP A 136 10.60 8.20 0.84
N GLY A 137 9.91 7.07 0.97
CA GLY A 137 8.81 6.93 1.92
C GLY A 137 8.45 5.49 2.21
N PHE A 138 7.46 5.36 3.07
CA PHE A 138 6.90 4.10 3.51
C PHE A 138 5.41 4.04 3.13
N PHE A 139 5.01 2.90 2.57
CA PHE A 139 3.62 2.51 2.39
C PHE A 139 3.28 1.54 3.52
N VAL A 140 2.72 2.11 4.59
CA VAL A 140 2.54 1.43 5.88
C VAL A 140 1.23 0.68 5.88
N ASP A 141 1.31 -0.63 6.00
CA ASP A 141 0.16 -1.52 5.95
C ASP A 141 -0.22 -2.09 7.31
N ASN A 142 -1.49 -2.51 7.41
CA ASN A 142 -2.06 -3.20 8.55
C ASN A 142 -2.14 -2.40 9.87
N THR A 143 -2.27 -1.06 9.80
CA THR A 143 -2.71 -0.30 10.97
C THR A 143 -4.13 -0.68 11.41
N ASP A 144 -4.85 -1.47 10.59
CA ASP A 144 -6.12 -2.14 10.90
C ASP A 144 -6.05 -3.12 12.06
N VAL A 145 -4.84 -3.47 12.53
CA VAL A 145 -4.68 -4.17 13.81
C VAL A 145 -5.41 -3.43 14.94
N TYR A 146 -5.49 -2.09 14.90
CA TYR A 146 -6.25 -1.31 15.86
C TYR A 146 -7.76 -1.49 15.72
N TYR A 147 -8.31 -1.71 14.53
CA TYR A 147 -9.71 -2.05 14.35
C TYR A 147 -10.05 -3.40 15.00
N ASN A 148 -9.20 -4.41 14.81
CA ASN A 148 -9.41 -5.74 15.33
C ASN A 148 -9.14 -5.84 16.85
N TYR A 149 -8.18 -5.05 17.35
CA TYR A 149 -7.75 -5.02 18.74
C TYR A 149 -7.71 -3.57 19.25
N PRO A 150 -8.88 -2.94 19.55
CA PRO A 150 -8.98 -1.52 19.85
C PRO A 150 -8.52 -1.16 21.27
N GLN A 151 -7.32 -1.61 21.63
CA GLN A 151 -6.69 -1.34 22.91
C GLN A 151 -5.76 -0.11 22.79
N GLU A 152 -5.67 0.67 23.87
CA GLU A 152 -4.80 1.85 23.89
C GLU A 152 -3.34 1.48 23.67
N SER A 153 -2.88 0.33 24.18
CA SER A 153 -1.53 -0.17 23.94
C SER A 153 -1.23 -0.40 22.47
N ILE A 154 -2.22 -0.89 21.68
CA ILE A 154 -2.07 -1.09 20.22
C ILE A 154 -2.00 0.27 19.53
N TYR A 155 -2.87 1.22 19.92
CA TYR A 155 -2.83 2.58 19.39
C TYR A 155 -1.46 3.24 19.63
N ASP A 156 -0.99 3.23 20.89
CA ASP A 156 0.31 3.79 21.27
C ASP A 156 1.48 3.06 20.60
N GLY A 157 1.34 1.75 20.39
CA GLY A 157 2.32 0.94 19.66
C GLY A 157 2.48 1.38 18.20
N ILE A 158 1.37 1.61 17.50
CA ILE A 158 1.39 2.17 16.13
C ILE A 158 2.04 3.56 16.14
N LEU A 159 1.64 4.44 17.07
CA LEU A 159 2.23 5.78 17.19
C LEU A 159 3.74 5.73 17.39
N THR A 160 4.23 4.81 18.23
CA THR A 160 5.67 4.62 18.45
C THR A 160 6.41 4.26 17.18
N ILE A 161 5.82 3.39 16.35
CA ILE A 161 6.40 2.99 15.06
C ILE A 161 6.39 4.16 14.08
N LEU A 162 5.27 4.89 13.98
CA LEU A 162 5.16 6.05 13.08
C LEU A 162 6.12 7.17 13.48
N ASP A 163 6.28 7.44 14.78
CA ASP A 163 7.25 8.42 15.29
C ASP A 163 8.68 8.04 14.91
N TYR A 164 9.04 6.76 15.00
CA TYR A 164 10.33 6.28 14.53
C TYR A 164 10.54 6.51 13.02
N MET A 165 9.50 6.25 12.22
CA MET A 165 9.55 6.49 10.77
C MET A 165 9.72 7.98 10.46
N ASP A 166 8.97 8.86 11.13
CA ASP A 166 9.05 10.32 10.94
C ASP A 166 10.45 10.85 11.24
N HIS A 167 11.11 10.35 12.28
CA HIS A 167 12.48 10.70 12.61
C HIS A 167 13.51 10.39 11.52
N THR A 168 13.19 9.52 10.56
CA THR A 168 14.03 9.27 9.38
C THR A 168 13.96 10.39 8.34
N GLY A 169 12.97 11.28 8.45
CA GLY A 169 12.68 12.32 7.47
C GLY A 169 12.12 11.79 6.15
N ARG A 170 11.60 10.55 6.14
CA ARG A 170 10.94 9.95 4.99
C ARG A 170 9.44 10.13 5.07
N LYS A 171 8.79 10.15 3.92
CA LYS A 171 7.34 10.26 3.80
C LYS A 171 6.63 9.04 4.38
N ILE A 172 5.47 9.24 4.96
CA ILE A 172 4.63 8.17 5.52
C ILE A 172 3.26 8.21 4.87
N MET A 173 2.91 7.13 4.17
CA MET A 173 1.58 6.89 3.63
C MET A 173 0.98 5.66 4.31
N ILE A 174 -0.18 5.79 4.93
CA ILE A 174 -0.90 4.65 5.52
C ILE A 174 -1.83 4.04 4.48
N ASN A 175 -1.79 2.71 4.33
CA ASN A 175 -2.73 1.94 3.54
C ASN A 175 -3.88 1.46 4.42
N GLY A 176 -5.13 1.78 4.06
CA GLY A 176 -6.31 1.45 4.87
C GLY A 176 -6.32 2.16 6.23
N GLY A 177 -6.55 1.40 7.28
CA GLY A 177 -6.38 1.85 8.67
C GLY A 177 -7.34 2.93 9.13
N ASP A 178 -8.51 3.05 8.53
CA ASP A 178 -9.43 4.17 8.73
C ASP A 178 -9.82 4.39 10.19
N CYS A 179 -9.98 3.33 10.98
CA CYS A 179 -10.28 3.45 12.41
C CYS A 179 -9.13 4.06 13.20
N PHE A 180 -7.90 3.65 12.93
CA PHE A 180 -6.72 4.24 13.55
C PHE A 180 -6.54 5.69 13.09
N VAL A 181 -6.53 5.93 11.79
CA VAL A 181 -6.24 7.24 11.20
C VAL A 181 -7.29 8.28 11.60
N LYS A 182 -8.58 7.94 11.62
CA LYS A 182 -9.65 8.84 12.08
C LYS A 182 -9.43 9.26 13.54
N LYS A 183 -9.11 8.31 14.44
CA LYS A 183 -8.77 8.63 15.83
C LYS A 183 -7.52 9.51 15.89
N TYR A 184 -6.47 9.13 15.17
CA TYR A 184 -5.19 9.83 15.14
C TYR A 184 -5.35 11.29 14.69
N LEU A 185 -5.97 11.55 13.56
CA LEU A 185 -6.16 12.89 13.02
C LEU A 185 -7.04 13.80 13.91
N THR A 186 -7.94 13.21 14.69
CA THR A 186 -8.79 13.96 15.62
C THR A 186 -8.14 14.22 16.97
N ALA A 187 -7.20 13.39 17.40
CA ALA A 187 -6.53 13.47 18.70
C ALA A 187 -5.23 14.28 18.64
N GLU A 188 -4.44 14.10 17.58
CA GLU A 188 -3.09 14.64 17.49
C GLU A 188 -3.06 16.02 16.82
N LYS A 189 -2.20 16.89 17.36
CA LYS A 189 -1.98 18.24 16.80
C LYS A 189 -0.95 18.27 15.70
N ASN A 190 0.03 17.38 15.77
CA ASN A 190 1.09 17.22 14.77
C ASN A 190 0.81 15.96 13.98
N VAL A 191 0.55 16.10 12.69
CA VAL A 191 0.29 14.97 11.80
C VAL A 191 1.62 14.50 11.23
N LEU A 192 2.00 13.25 11.56
CA LEU A 192 3.24 12.61 11.09
C LEU A 192 3.10 11.98 9.70
N ILE A 193 1.87 11.74 9.25
CA ILE A 193 1.59 11.08 7.98
C ILE A 193 1.42 12.10 6.86
N ASP A 194 2.00 11.81 5.69
CA ASP A 194 1.94 12.66 4.50
C ASP A 194 0.76 12.28 3.58
N GLY A 195 0.31 11.04 3.67
CA GLY A 195 -0.78 10.55 2.82
C GLY A 195 -1.51 9.36 3.39
N VAL A 196 -2.64 9.10 2.80
CA VAL A 196 -3.43 7.88 3.00
C VAL A 196 -3.76 7.28 1.66
N ASN A 197 -3.62 5.96 1.54
CA ASN A 197 -4.15 5.18 0.45
C ASN A 197 -5.32 4.36 0.96
N GLN A 198 -6.41 4.32 0.21
CA GLN A 198 -7.52 3.44 0.50
C GLN A 198 -7.78 2.51 -0.68
N GLU A 199 -7.78 1.22 -0.40
CA GLU A 199 -8.12 0.21 -1.39
C GLU A 199 -9.63 0.07 -1.53
N ASN A 200 -10.07 -0.25 -2.75
CA ASN A 200 -11.46 -0.58 -3.00
C ASN A 200 -12.45 0.52 -2.54
N VAL A 201 -12.20 1.77 -2.89
CA VAL A 201 -13.18 2.86 -2.65
C VAL A 201 -14.36 2.72 -3.61
N PHE A 202 -14.10 2.69 -4.89
CA PHE A 202 -15.11 2.55 -5.95
C PHE A 202 -15.35 1.09 -6.31
N THR A 203 -14.29 0.30 -6.43
CA THR A 203 -14.33 -1.12 -6.76
C THR A 203 -14.47 -1.98 -5.52
N ALA A 204 -14.75 -3.26 -5.70
CA ALA A 204 -14.74 -4.28 -4.66
C ALA A 204 -14.22 -5.59 -5.24
N TYR A 205 -13.60 -6.40 -4.40
CA TYR A 205 -13.20 -7.76 -4.74
C TYR A 205 -13.94 -8.76 -3.86
N ASP A 206 -14.66 -9.68 -4.50
CA ASP A 206 -15.36 -10.78 -3.81
C ASP A 206 -14.42 -11.98 -3.74
N PHE A 207 -13.72 -12.13 -2.62
CA PHE A 207 -12.78 -13.25 -2.39
C PHE A 207 -13.45 -14.63 -2.52
N SER A 208 -14.75 -14.74 -2.23
CA SER A 208 -15.45 -16.03 -2.31
C SER A 208 -15.75 -16.47 -3.74
N LYS A 209 -15.80 -15.54 -4.68
CA LYS A 209 -16.13 -15.78 -6.09
C LYS A 209 -14.99 -15.46 -7.04
N ASP A 210 -13.91 -14.88 -6.53
CA ASP A 210 -12.77 -14.41 -7.34
C ASP A 210 -13.21 -13.47 -8.46
N ILE A 211 -13.99 -12.45 -8.11
CA ILE A 211 -14.50 -11.47 -9.07
C ILE A 211 -14.34 -10.02 -8.62
N TYR A 212 -14.04 -9.17 -9.58
CA TYR A 212 -14.06 -7.71 -9.40
C TYR A 212 -15.47 -7.16 -9.60
N THR A 213 -15.91 -6.34 -8.68
CA THR A 213 -17.23 -5.71 -8.66
C THR A 213 -17.11 -4.21 -8.34
N LYS A 214 -18.23 -3.59 -7.98
CA LYS A 214 -18.27 -2.20 -7.50
C LYS A 214 -18.89 -2.16 -6.12
N ASN A 215 -18.34 -1.31 -5.26
CA ASN A 215 -18.97 -0.99 -3.99
C ASN A 215 -20.34 -0.32 -4.22
N ASP A 216 -21.23 -0.50 -3.25
CA ASP A 216 -22.46 0.26 -3.17
C ASP A 216 -22.18 1.74 -2.81
N GLN A 217 -23.22 2.55 -2.83
CA GLN A 217 -23.09 3.98 -2.56
C GLN A 217 -22.64 4.25 -1.13
N SER A 218 -23.17 3.51 -0.15
CA SER A 218 -22.87 3.74 1.26
C SER A 218 -21.41 3.44 1.60
N THR A 219 -20.84 2.38 1.03
CA THR A 219 -19.42 2.04 1.18
C THR A 219 -18.52 3.10 0.54
N ARG A 220 -18.88 3.57 -0.66
CA ARG A 220 -18.14 4.66 -1.31
C ARG A 220 -18.17 5.95 -0.49
N GLU A 221 -19.34 6.33 0.04
CA GLU A 221 -19.50 7.51 0.90
C GLU A 221 -18.66 7.39 2.16
N TYR A 222 -18.65 6.23 2.82
CA TYR A 222 -17.86 5.97 4.01
C TYR A 222 -16.34 6.19 3.78
N TYR A 223 -15.79 5.64 2.69
CA TYR A 223 -14.38 5.83 2.38
C TYR A 223 -14.07 7.25 1.87
N THR A 224 -15.03 7.88 1.18
CA THR A 224 -14.89 9.29 0.78
C THR A 224 -14.80 10.20 2.01
N GLU A 225 -15.66 10.01 3.00
CA GLU A 225 -15.59 10.76 4.26
C GLU A 225 -14.24 10.58 4.97
N TYR A 226 -13.70 9.38 4.94
CA TYR A 226 -12.38 9.09 5.49
C TYR A 226 -11.26 9.83 4.74
N LEU A 227 -11.23 9.73 3.42
CA LEU A 227 -10.20 10.38 2.60
C LEU A 227 -10.32 11.91 2.67
N ASP A 228 -11.54 12.46 2.65
CA ASP A 228 -11.77 13.89 2.78
C ASP A 228 -11.33 14.41 4.17
N LEU A 229 -11.52 13.63 5.24
CA LEU A 229 -10.98 13.94 6.56
C LEU A 229 -9.45 14.03 6.51
N ALA A 230 -8.77 13.04 5.92
CA ALA A 230 -7.32 13.05 5.81
C ALA A 230 -6.82 14.27 5.01
N MET A 231 -7.46 14.58 3.88
CA MET A 231 -7.13 15.78 3.09
C MET A 231 -7.33 17.08 3.87
N SER A 232 -8.36 17.15 4.71
CA SER A 232 -8.60 18.33 5.56
C SER A 232 -7.51 18.58 6.60
N HIS A 233 -6.70 17.55 6.90
CA HIS A 233 -5.53 17.61 7.78
C HIS A 233 -4.21 17.73 7.03
N GLY A 234 -4.26 17.96 5.71
CA GLY A 234 -3.07 18.17 4.87
C GLY A 234 -2.45 16.93 4.28
N CYS A 235 -3.05 15.75 4.47
CA CYS A 235 -2.59 14.52 3.84
C CYS A 235 -3.00 14.48 2.36
N THR A 236 -2.17 13.85 1.52
CA THR A 236 -2.56 13.50 0.16
C THR A 236 -3.42 12.22 0.19
N ALA A 237 -4.52 12.22 -0.56
CA ALA A 237 -5.39 11.06 -0.67
C ALA A 237 -5.10 10.26 -1.94
N TYR A 238 -4.83 8.97 -1.75
CA TYR A 238 -4.60 8.01 -2.82
C TYR A 238 -5.69 6.94 -2.80
N THR A 239 -6.01 6.37 -3.96
CA THR A 239 -6.89 5.20 -4.07
C THR A 239 -6.21 4.12 -4.89
N LEU A 240 -6.32 2.89 -4.40
CA LEU A 240 -5.92 1.68 -5.10
C LEU A 240 -7.17 0.87 -5.42
N GLU A 241 -7.47 0.79 -6.71
CA GLU A 241 -8.67 0.15 -7.21
C GLU A 241 -8.32 -1.14 -7.98
N TYR A 242 -9.25 -2.08 -8.03
CA TYR A 242 -9.04 -3.34 -8.74
C TYR A 242 -10.13 -3.58 -9.78
N ALA A 243 -9.77 -3.62 -11.05
CA ALA A 243 -10.72 -3.87 -12.12
C ALA A 243 -10.02 -4.31 -13.41
N THR A 244 -10.62 -5.29 -14.10
CA THR A 244 -10.24 -5.70 -15.47
C THR A 244 -11.17 -5.10 -16.52
N ASP A 245 -12.43 -4.79 -16.18
CA ASP A 245 -13.41 -4.19 -17.10
C ASP A 245 -13.08 -2.73 -17.39
N PRO A 246 -12.86 -2.34 -18.67
CA PRO A 246 -12.48 -0.97 -19.02
C PRO A 246 -13.52 0.10 -18.64
N THR A 247 -14.78 -0.29 -18.52
CA THR A 247 -15.85 0.64 -18.11
C THR A 247 -15.76 0.92 -16.61
N ILE A 248 -15.55 -0.11 -15.81
CA ILE A 248 -15.36 0.02 -14.35
C ILE A 248 -14.09 0.83 -14.07
N ARG A 249 -12.98 0.54 -14.76
CA ARG A 249 -11.72 1.31 -14.65
C ARG A 249 -11.94 2.80 -14.90
N ARG A 250 -12.65 3.14 -15.98
CA ARG A 250 -12.97 4.54 -16.31
C ARG A 250 -13.86 5.20 -15.25
N GLN A 251 -14.84 4.46 -14.72
CA GLN A 251 -15.72 4.96 -13.68
C GLN A 251 -14.96 5.21 -12.38
N ALA A 252 -14.07 4.30 -11.97
CA ALA A 252 -13.22 4.44 -10.78
C ALA A 252 -12.30 5.67 -10.93
N ALA A 253 -11.58 5.79 -12.05
CA ALA A 253 -10.72 6.96 -12.32
C ALA A 253 -11.51 8.28 -12.31
N THR A 254 -12.71 8.28 -12.89
CA THR A 254 -13.59 9.47 -12.90
C THR A 254 -14.05 9.81 -11.48
N TYR A 255 -14.36 8.81 -10.67
CA TYR A 255 -14.77 9.00 -9.28
C TYR A 255 -13.62 9.61 -8.47
N ALA A 256 -12.45 9.01 -8.51
CA ALA A 256 -11.26 9.51 -7.84
C ALA A 256 -10.93 10.96 -8.26
N GLY A 257 -10.88 11.23 -9.55
CA GLY A 257 -10.60 12.58 -10.07
C GLY A 257 -11.61 13.64 -9.66
N LYS A 258 -12.88 13.27 -9.49
CA LYS A 258 -13.91 14.18 -8.95
C LYS A 258 -13.66 14.61 -7.52
N HIS A 259 -13.06 13.73 -6.71
CA HIS A 259 -12.75 13.99 -5.32
C HIS A 259 -11.32 14.53 -5.11
N GLY A 260 -10.51 14.61 -6.17
CA GLY A 260 -9.13 15.07 -6.08
C GLY A 260 -8.17 14.00 -5.55
N TYR A 261 -8.55 12.74 -5.64
CA TYR A 261 -7.69 11.61 -5.24
C TYR A 261 -6.77 11.21 -6.38
N ILE A 262 -5.55 10.79 -6.04
CA ILE A 262 -4.59 10.19 -6.96
C ILE A 262 -4.90 8.69 -7.01
N CYS A 263 -5.16 8.15 -8.21
CA CYS A 263 -5.72 6.81 -8.36
C CYS A 263 -4.82 5.90 -9.18
N TYR A 264 -4.51 4.71 -8.62
CA TYR A 264 -4.01 3.59 -9.39
C TYR A 264 -5.07 2.50 -9.51
N ILE A 265 -5.19 1.88 -10.68
CA ILE A 265 -6.14 0.79 -10.92
C ILE A 265 -5.37 -0.44 -11.41
N SER A 266 -5.22 -1.41 -10.53
CA SER A 266 -4.62 -2.70 -10.86
C SER A 266 -5.62 -3.62 -11.58
N ASP A 267 -5.12 -4.52 -12.39
CA ASP A 267 -5.89 -5.60 -13.01
C ASP A 267 -5.87 -6.90 -12.19
N ASN A 268 -5.08 -6.94 -11.10
CA ASN A 268 -4.99 -8.08 -10.20
C ASN A 268 -4.67 -7.64 -8.76
N ILE A 269 -5.15 -8.46 -7.80
CA ILE A 269 -4.90 -8.23 -6.36
C ILE A 269 -3.47 -8.55 -5.93
N GLY A 270 -2.72 -9.27 -6.75
CA GLY A 270 -1.30 -9.56 -6.49
C GLY A 270 -0.37 -8.38 -6.74
N LEU A 271 -0.91 -7.25 -7.24
CA LEU A 271 -0.16 -6.01 -7.49
C LEU A 271 1.15 -6.24 -8.24
N CYS A 272 1.03 -7.02 -9.32
CA CYS A 272 2.10 -7.26 -10.28
C CYS A 272 1.63 -6.87 -11.70
N LEU A 273 2.57 -6.59 -12.60
CA LEU A 273 2.23 -6.35 -14.00
C LEU A 273 1.68 -7.65 -14.59
N GLY A 274 0.59 -7.57 -15.33
CA GLY A 274 -0.06 -8.72 -15.93
C GLY A 274 0.94 -9.58 -16.70
N ARG A 275 1.01 -10.87 -16.32
CA ARG A 275 1.84 -11.88 -16.98
C ARG A 275 1.13 -12.40 -18.22
#